data_a2e51f6d634b39650f968d754c7ecc89
#
_entry.id   a2e51f6d634b39650f968d754c7ecc89
#
_cell.length_a   1.000
_cell.length_b   1.000
_cell.length_c   1.000
_cell.angle_alpha   90.00
_cell.angle_beta   90.00
_cell.angle_gamma   90.00
#
_symmetry.space_group_name_H-M   'P 1'
#
loop_
_entity.id
_entity.type
_entity.pdbx_description
1 polymer ?
#
loop_
_entity_poly.entity_id
_entity_poly.type
_entity_poly.pdbx_seq_one_letter_code
_entity_poly.pdbx_strand_id
1 'polypeptide(L)'
;MSDANKPKHHRLKNALLLILCLGIAAGTLVAGTNLWMVYSTRSSVYTLDSTGELEADCILVLGCGLRRDGFPSQMLRDRLDVAIEAYRMGLAPKLLMSGDHGRVEYDEVNAMKDYAIARGIPSEDVFMD
;
A
#
# COMPACT_ATOMS: atom_id res chain seq x y z
N MET A 1 21.06 57.03 27.49
CA MET A 1 20.42 55.80 28.02
C MET A 1 19.23 55.49 27.11
N SER A 2 19.11 54.52 26.37
CA SER A 2 19.71 53.22 26.11
C SER A 2 18.91 52.62 24.94
N ASP A 3 19.48 52.47 23.76
CA ASP A 3 18.84 51.83 22.59
C ASP A 3 19.42 50.41 22.33
N ALA A 4 19.66 49.63 23.42
CA ALA A 4 20.31 48.34 23.33
C ALA A 4 19.35 47.17 23.03
N ASN A 5 18.03 47.35 22.81
CA ASN A 5 17.07 46.26 22.72
C ASN A 5 16.42 46.09 21.32
N LYS A 6 16.75 46.87 20.32
CA LYS A 6 16.16 46.73 18.96
C LYS A 6 16.65 45.57 18.11
N PRO A 7 17.90 45.07 18.15
CA PRO A 7 18.36 44.05 17.20
C PRO A 7 17.83 42.64 17.47
N LYS A 8 17.49 42.29 18.72
CA LYS A 8 17.03 40.92 19.08
C LYS A 8 15.63 40.61 18.58
N HIS A 9 14.71 41.57 18.61
CA HIS A 9 13.32 41.40 18.14
C HIS A 9 13.21 41.16 16.64
N HIS A 10 14.03 41.86 15.83
CA HIS A 10 14.02 41.63 14.37
C HIS A 10 14.59 40.29 13.99
N ARG A 11 15.63 39.80 14.67
CA ARG A 11 16.20 38.48 14.43
C ARG A 11 15.20 37.38 14.76
N LEU A 12 14.47 37.50 15.88
CA LEU A 12 13.45 36.53 16.28
C LEU A 12 12.26 36.51 15.28
N LYS A 13 11.77 37.70 14.86
CA LYS A 13 10.73 37.79 13.84
C LYS A 13 11.14 37.14 12.51
N ASN A 14 12.37 37.43 12.07
CA ASN A 14 12.89 36.86 10.82
C ASN A 14 13.08 35.32 10.93
N ALA A 15 13.52 34.82 12.09
CA ALA A 15 13.62 33.38 12.34
C ALA A 15 12.23 32.70 12.32
N LEU A 16 11.24 33.32 12.96
CA LEU A 16 9.85 32.82 12.95
C LEU A 16 9.24 32.84 11.54
N LEU A 17 9.48 33.91 10.77
CA LEU A 17 9.05 33.98 9.37
C LEU A 17 9.72 32.89 8.52
N LEU A 18 11.01 32.67 8.70
CA LEU A 18 11.74 31.61 7.98
C LEU A 18 11.16 30.22 8.30
N ILE A 19 10.92 29.93 9.56
CA ILE A 19 10.32 28.66 10.00
C ILE A 19 8.91 28.49 9.40
N LEU A 20 8.11 29.57 9.41
CA LEU A 20 6.78 29.55 8.80
C LEU A 20 6.85 29.30 7.28
N CYS A 21 7.75 30.00 6.57
CA CYS A 21 7.96 29.81 5.13
C CYS A 21 8.42 28.38 4.82
N LEU A 22 9.34 27.82 5.60
CA LEU A 22 9.79 26.43 5.45
C LEU A 22 8.65 25.44 5.71
N GLY A 23 7.82 25.70 6.72
CA GLY A 23 6.64 24.88 7.01
C GLY A 23 5.62 24.89 5.87
N ILE A 24 5.34 26.09 5.32
CA ILE A 24 4.44 26.23 4.16
C ILE A 24 5.03 25.51 2.94
N ALA A 25 6.32 25.71 2.66
CA ALA A 25 6.98 25.07 1.52
C ALA A 25 6.95 23.54 1.62
N ALA A 26 7.25 23.00 2.81
CA ALA A 26 7.17 21.57 3.07
C ALA A 26 5.73 21.03 2.92
N GLY A 27 4.74 21.74 3.48
CA GLY A 27 3.32 21.38 3.34
C GLY A 27 2.85 21.41 1.89
N THR A 28 3.25 22.42 1.13
CA THR A 28 2.93 22.52 -0.29
C THR A 28 3.57 21.40 -1.11
N LEU A 29 4.81 21.04 -0.80
CA LEU A 29 5.51 19.95 -1.47
C LEU A 29 4.80 18.60 -1.22
N VAL A 30 4.47 18.31 0.05
CA VAL A 30 3.75 17.08 0.42
C VAL A 30 2.37 17.02 -0.23
N ALA A 31 1.61 18.11 -0.17
CA ALA A 31 0.29 18.18 -0.78
C ALA A 31 0.37 18.04 -2.32
N GLY A 32 1.32 18.73 -2.95
CA GLY A 32 1.53 18.67 -4.40
C GLY A 32 1.92 17.29 -4.89
N THR A 33 2.86 16.63 -4.22
CA THR A 33 3.26 15.24 -4.56
C THR A 33 2.12 14.25 -4.35
N ASN A 34 1.36 14.40 -3.27
CA ASN A 34 0.20 13.54 -3.00
C ASN A 34 -0.90 13.70 -4.07
N LEU A 35 -1.26 14.95 -4.38
CA LEU A 35 -2.25 15.23 -5.43
C LEU A 35 -1.79 14.75 -6.80
N TRP A 36 -0.52 14.96 -7.14
CA TRP A 36 0.06 14.47 -8.40
C TRP A 36 0.01 12.94 -8.48
N MET A 37 0.38 12.24 -7.40
CA MET A 37 0.32 10.77 -7.32
C MET A 37 -1.12 10.27 -7.53
N VAL A 38 -2.07 10.80 -6.77
CA VAL A 38 -3.49 10.41 -6.88
C VAL A 38 -4.02 10.66 -8.29
N TYR A 39 -3.69 11.82 -8.88
CA TYR A 39 -4.16 12.16 -10.22
C TYR A 39 -3.53 11.27 -11.31
N SER A 40 -2.22 11.02 -11.23
CA SER A 40 -1.49 10.22 -12.23
C SER A 40 -1.81 8.72 -12.16
N THR A 41 -2.20 8.20 -10.99
CA THR A 41 -2.52 6.76 -10.83
C THR A 41 -4.02 6.45 -10.93
N ARG A 42 -4.88 7.47 -10.96
CA ARG A 42 -6.33 7.29 -10.92
C ARG A 42 -6.87 6.42 -12.07
N SER A 43 -6.25 6.51 -13.25
CA SER A 43 -6.63 5.69 -14.41
C SER A 43 -6.15 4.24 -14.33
N SER A 44 -5.28 3.90 -13.37
CA SER A 44 -4.73 2.56 -13.14
C SER A 44 -5.30 1.87 -11.91
N VAL A 45 -6.28 2.50 -11.26
CA VAL A 45 -7.01 1.92 -10.12
C VAL A 45 -8.36 1.42 -10.63
N TYR A 46 -8.53 0.11 -10.55
CA TYR A 46 -9.74 -0.58 -11.01
C TYR A 46 -10.49 -1.19 -9.82
N THR A 47 -11.80 -1.27 -9.95
CA THR A 47 -12.65 -2.16 -9.15
C THR A 47 -12.96 -3.42 -9.95
N LEU A 48 -13.33 -4.52 -9.33
CA LEU A 48 -13.66 -5.76 -10.05
C LEU A 48 -14.72 -5.53 -11.14
N ASP A 49 -15.70 -4.67 -10.89
CA ASP A 49 -16.74 -4.33 -11.86
C ASP A 49 -16.25 -3.53 -13.07
N SER A 50 -15.08 -2.89 -12.96
CA SER A 50 -14.50 -2.03 -13.99
C SER A 50 -13.34 -2.67 -14.77
N THR A 51 -13.03 -3.93 -14.51
CA THR A 51 -11.89 -4.64 -15.14
C THR A 51 -12.16 -5.19 -16.53
N GLY A 52 -13.37 -5.06 -17.06
CA GLY A 52 -13.97 -5.66 -18.27
C GLY A 52 -13.10 -6.12 -19.44
N GLU A 53 -11.99 -5.44 -19.75
CA GLU A 53 -11.06 -5.80 -20.83
C GLU A 53 -9.60 -5.89 -20.32
N LEU A 54 -9.40 -5.93 -19.01
CA LEU A 54 -8.06 -6.01 -18.42
C LEU A 54 -7.55 -7.47 -18.55
N GLU A 55 -6.51 -7.67 -19.30
CA GLU A 55 -5.75 -8.93 -19.34
C GLU A 55 -4.43 -8.71 -18.59
N ALA A 56 -4.14 -9.58 -17.62
CA ALA A 56 -2.91 -9.56 -16.85
C ALA A 56 -2.26 -10.95 -16.83
N ASP A 57 -0.95 -11.00 -16.70
CA ASP A 57 -0.20 -12.26 -16.63
C ASP A 57 -0.38 -12.95 -15.28
N CYS A 58 -0.53 -12.17 -14.23
CA CYS A 58 -0.78 -12.67 -12.87
C CYS A 58 -1.48 -11.63 -11.99
N ILE A 59 -2.12 -12.10 -10.92
CA ILE A 59 -2.68 -11.30 -9.83
C ILE A 59 -1.71 -11.36 -8.66
N LEU A 60 -1.03 -10.24 -8.36
CA LEU A 60 -0.16 -10.12 -7.20
C LEU A 60 -0.98 -9.80 -5.94
N VAL A 61 -0.88 -10.67 -4.94
CA VAL A 61 -1.53 -10.48 -3.64
C VAL A 61 -0.47 -10.15 -2.59
N LEU A 62 -0.55 -8.95 -2.04
CA LEU A 62 0.36 -8.51 -0.99
C LEU A 62 -0.12 -8.95 0.39
N GLY A 63 0.77 -9.53 1.18
CA GLY A 63 0.54 -9.87 2.58
C GLY A 63 0.20 -8.65 3.43
N CYS A 64 -0.47 -8.90 4.55
CA CYS A 64 -0.77 -7.88 5.57
C CYS A 64 -0.98 -8.50 6.97
N GLY A 65 -0.36 -9.61 7.22
CA GLY A 65 -0.24 -10.22 8.53
C GLY A 65 -1.13 -11.43 8.78
N LEU A 66 -0.60 -12.32 9.62
CA LEU A 66 -1.31 -13.46 10.18
C LEU A 66 -1.83 -13.14 11.57
N ARG A 67 -2.85 -13.86 11.98
CA ARG A 67 -3.31 -13.94 13.36
C ARG A 67 -2.34 -14.82 14.17
N ARG A 68 -2.47 -14.78 15.50
CA ARG A 68 -1.65 -15.57 16.42
C ARG A 68 -1.80 -17.08 16.23
N ASP A 69 -2.89 -17.53 15.63
CA ASP A 69 -3.19 -18.93 15.32
C ASP A 69 -2.67 -19.37 13.94
N GLY A 70 -1.88 -18.52 13.25
CA GLY A 70 -1.31 -18.80 11.94
C GLY A 70 -2.28 -18.61 10.77
N PHE A 71 -3.55 -18.27 11.01
CA PHE A 71 -4.50 -17.99 9.95
C PHE A 71 -4.37 -16.55 9.42
N PRO A 72 -4.72 -16.31 8.14
CA PRO A 72 -4.77 -14.97 7.59
C PRO A 72 -5.61 -14.00 8.45
N SER A 73 -5.12 -12.79 8.67
CA SER A 73 -5.87 -11.72 9.31
C SER A 73 -7.15 -11.39 8.53
N GLN A 74 -8.09 -10.66 9.12
CA GLN A 74 -9.31 -10.27 8.40
C GLN A 74 -8.95 -9.49 7.11
N MET A 75 -8.04 -8.51 7.23
CA MET A 75 -7.59 -7.71 6.10
C MET A 75 -6.91 -8.54 5.01
N LEU A 76 -6.13 -9.56 5.40
CA LEU A 76 -5.50 -10.47 4.44
C LEU A 76 -6.54 -11.35 3.73
N ARG A 77 -7.55 -11.83 4.46
CA ARG A 77 -8.65 -12.60 3.85
C ARG A 77 -9.44 -11.78 2.84
N ASP A 78 -9.75 -10.53 3.17
CA ASP A 78 -10.48 -9.63 2.27
C ASP A 78 -9.70 -9.43 0.96
N ARG A 79 -8.36 -9.30 1.02
CA ARG A 79 -7.50 -9.22 -0.18
C ARG A 79 -7.49 -10.53 -0.97
N LEU A 80 -7.35 -11.66 -0.28
CA LEU A 80 -7.34 -12.99 -0.91
C LEU A 80 -8.68 -13.28 -1.58
N ASP A 81 -9.79 -12.95 -0.95
CA ASP A 81 -11.13 -13.18 -1.51
C ASP A 81 -11.34 -12.37 -2.79
N VAL A 82 -10.91 -11.09 -2.81
CA VAL A 82 -10.94 -10.25 -4.03
C VAL A 82 -10.03 -10.82 -5.13
N ALA A 83 -8.82 -11.29 -4.79
CA ALA A 83 -7.91 -11.88 -5.75
C ALA A 83 -8.44 -13.20 -6.34
N ILE A 84 -9.07 -14.04 -5.52
CA ILE A 84 -9.71 -15.29 -5.94
C ILE A 84 -10.89 -15.00 -6.88
N GLU A 85 -11.67 -13.96 -6.60
CA GLU A 85 -12.76 -13.54 -7.46
C GLU A 85 -12.22 -13.02 -8.81
N ALA A 86 -11.19 -12.19 -8.80
CA ALA A 86 -10.50 -11.72 -10.01
C ALA A 86 -9.97 -12.88 -10.87
N TYR A 87 -9.36 -13.89 -10.23
CA TYR A 87 -8.92 -15.12 -10.91
C TYR A 87 -10.09 -15.86 -11.57
N ARG A 88 -11.20 -16.04 -10.84
CA ARG A 88 -12.43 -16.71 -11.35
C ARG A 88 -13.08 -15.96 -12.51
N MET A 89 -12.95 -14.65 -12.53
CA MET A 89 -13.41 -13.80 -13.63
C MET A 89 -12.49 -13.90 -14.87
N GLY A 90 -11.34 -14.59 -14.75
CA GLY A 90 -10.39 -14.77 -15.85
C GLY A 90 -9.47 -13.57 -16.10
N LEU A 91 -9.34 -12.64 -15.14
CA LEU A 91 -8.45 -11.49 -15.28
C LEU A 91 -6.97 -11.87 -15.42
N ALA A 92 -6.56 -12.96 -14.81
CA ALA A 92 -5.24 -13.54 -15.00
C ALA A 92 -5.26 -15.04 -14.71
N PRO A 93 -4.37 -15.82 -15.34
CA PRO A 93 -4.31 -17.27 -15.15
C PRO A 93 -3.57 -17.71 -13.89
N LYS A 94 -2.95 -16.79 -13.14
CA LYS A 94 -2.06 -17.09 -12.02
C LYS A 94 -2.23 -16.12 -10.87
N LEU A 95 -2.00 -16.65 -9.65
CA LEU A 95 -1.89 -15.86 -8.42
C LEU A 95 -0.43 -15.89 -7.93
N LEU A 96 0.12 -14.74 -7.59
CA LEU A 96 1.44 -14.61 -6.97
C LEU A 96 1.24 -14.07 -5.55
N MET A 97 1.57 -14.87 -4.55
CA MET A 97 1.51 -14.50 -3.14
C MET A 97 2.84 -13.90 -2.72
N SER A 98 2.84 -12.66 -2.25
CA SER A 98 4.03 -11.96 -1.77
C SER A 98 3.81 -11.49 -0.34
N GLY A 99 4.69 -11.94 0.57
CA GLY A 99 4.58 -11.68 2.00
C GLY A 99 5.82 -12.10 2.78
N ASP A 100 5.75 -12.06 4.12
CA ASP A 100 6.85 -12.48 4.98
C ASP A 100 6.96 -14.02 5.00
N HIS A 101 8.05 -14.53 4.47
CA HIS A 101 8.39 -15.96 4.41
C HIS A 101 9.69 -16.28 5.19
N GLY A 102 10.20 -15.34 5.97
CA GLY A 102 11.51 -15.41 6.61
C GLY A 102 11.62 -16.25 7.88
N ARG A 103 10.52 -16.78 8.45
CA ARG A 103 10.52 -17.47 9.74
C ARG A 103 9.65 -18.72 9.70
N VAL A 104 10.17 -19.84 10.26
CA VAL A 104 9.43 -21.11 10.34
C VAL A 104 8.11 -20.97 11.14
N GLU A 105 8.09 -20.08 12.13
CA GLU A 105 6.90 -19.83 12.97
C GLU A 105 5.93 -18.81 12.39
N TYR A 106 6.33 -18.09 11.33
CA TYR A 106 5.53 -17.07 10.69
C TYR A 106 5.74 -17.13 9.18
N ASP A 107 4.87 -17.85 8.51
CA ASP A 107 4.90 -18.10 7.08
C ASP A 107 3.60 -17.63 6.44
N GLU A 108 3.60 -16.33 6.12
CA GLU A 108 2.42 -15.67 5.58
C GLU A 108 2.10 -16.18 4.18
N VAL A 109 3.11 -16.41 3.37
CA VAL A 109 2.94 -16.78 1.96
C VAL A 109 2.33 -18.18 1.83
N ASN A 110 2.79 -19.16 2.64
CA ASN A 110 2.18 -20.46 2.66
C ASN A 110 0.73 -20.44 3.19
N ALA A 111 0.45 -19.63 4.21
CA ALA A 111 -0.92 -19.47 4.70
C ALA A 111 -1.85 -18.83 3.65
N MET A 112 -1.35 -17.90 2.82
CA MET A 112 -2.08 -17.32 1.70
C MET A 112 -2.35 -18.35 0.61
N LYS A 113 -1.36 -19.18 0.27
CA LYS A 113 -1.49 -20.27 -0.70
C LYS A 113 -2.52 -21.29 -0.25
N ASP A 114 -2.41 -21.76 0.99
CA ASP A 114 -3.35 -22.74 1.56
C ASP A 114 -4.78 -22.21 1.56
N TYR A 115 -4.94 -20.91 1.87
CA TYR A 115 -6.23 -20.24 1.83
C TYR A 115 -6.85 -20.24 0.42
N ALA A 116 -6.06 -19.96 -0.62
CA ALA A 116 -6.52 -19.95 -2.00
C ALA A 116 -6.88 -21.39 -2.47
N ILE A 117 -6.04 -22.39 -2.17
CA ILE A 117 -6.27 -23.79 -2.51
C ILE A 117 -7.54 -24.32 -1.82
N ALA A 118 -7.75 -23.99 -0.54
CA ALA A 118 -8.96 -24.37 0.19
C ALA A 118 -10.24 -23.80 -0.42
N ARG A 119 -10.13 -22.75 -1.25
CA ARG A 119 -11.24 -22.13 -2.02
C ARG A 119 -11.33 -22.61 -3.45
N GLY A 120 -10.59 -23.65 -3.81
CA GLY A 120 -10.67 -24.33 -5.10
C GLY A 120 -9.79 -23.73 -6.20
N ILE A 121 -8.79 -22.92 -5.85
CA ILE A 121 -7.77 -22.50 -6.82
C ILE A 121 -6.77 -23.64 -7.00
N PRO A 122 -6.44 -24.06 -8.24
CA PRO A 122 -5.43 -25.07 -8.51
C PRO A 122 -4.07 -24.69 -7.91
N SER A 123 -3.39 -25.65 -7.27
CA SER A 123 -2.09 -25.39 -6.63
C SER A 123 -1.00 -24.99 -7.62
N GLU A 124 -1.09 -25.43 -8.86
CA GLU A 124 -0.21 -25.10 -9.99
C GLU A 124 -0.33 -23.66 -10.47
N ASP A 125 -1.45 -23.00 -10.15
CA ASP A 125 -1.70 -21.60 -10.51
C ASP A 125 -1.34 -20.63 -9.37
N VAL A 126 -0.94 -21.16 -8.19
CA VAL A 126 -0.55 -20.33 -7.03
C VAL A 126 0.94 -20.37 -6.81
N PHE A 127 1.59 -19.26 -7.08
CA PHE A 127 3.03 -19.04 -6.93
C PHE A 127 3.32 -18.26 -5.65
N MET A 128 4.53 -18.38 -5.16
CA MET A 128 5.02 -17.71 -3.94
C MET A 128 6.31 -16.96 -4.27
N ASP A 129 6.44 -15.77 -3.72
CA ASP A 129 7.61 -14.91 -3.79
C ASP A 129 8.45 -15.01 -2.53
#